data_446776c9471968c72e3c8b28e37c4dbe
#
_entry.id   446776c9471968c72e3c8b28e37c4dbe
#
_cell.length_a   1.000
_cell.length_b   1.000
_cell.length_c   1.000
_cell.angle_alpha   90.00
_cell.angle_beta   90.00
_cell.angle_gamma   90.00
#
_symmetry.space_group_name_H-M   'P 1'
#
loop_
_entity.id
_entity.type
_entity.pdbx_description
1 polymer ?
#
loop_
_entity_poly.entity_id
_entity_poly.type
_entity_poly.pdbx_seq_one_letter_code
_entity_poly.pdbx_strand_id
1 'polypeptide(L)'
;MQTFETEHYLLHYGAGTPAERDIEKIAALQESCFSHICAVLGLTPDFKIEYFLCDSPEEVGRICGDDEPCNGFADLPSRIYAVYNDAVQCVGFHEDAHLISFVHNRPICPAVTEGLAMYFDRKWWSIGNLDWTGYYLKTGRYLPMDRLLDREFFFEHDCAFTYPIAGAFTDWLLTVYGRERYREMYAQPNPAAVMEQVYGKSPAALNADFEAYVRLFRTDEALEARMEELLRQEGVEA
;
A
#
# COMPACT_ATOMS: atom_id res chain seq x y z
N MET A 1 -27.21 -5.48 8.81
CA MET A 1 -26.24 -4.86 7.91
C MET A 1 -27.02 -4.22 6.79
N GLN A 2 -26.68 -2.99 6.41
CA GLN A 2 -27.26 -2.27 5.27
C GLN A 2 -26.31 -2.40 4.07
N THR A 3 -26.78 -2.05 2.88
CA THR A 3 -25.98 -2.08 1.65
C THR A 3 -26.18 -0.81 0.82
N PHE A 4 -25.10 -0.39 0.17
CA PHE A 4 -25.11 0.68 -0.81
C PHE A 4 -24.35 0.20 -2.07
N GLU A 5 -25.00 0.22 -3.21
CA GLU A 5 -24.46 -0.32 -4.46
C GLU A 5 -24.07 0.80 -5.42
N THR A 6 -22.90 0.65 -6.03
CA THR A 6 -22.39 1.53 -7.10
C THR A 6 -22.04 0.71 -8.34
N GLU A 7 -21.36 1.28 -9.32
CA GLU A 7 -20.93 0.57 -10.53
C GLU A 7 -19.98 -0.59 -10.19
N HIS A 8 -18.95 -0.32 -9.35
CA HIS A 8 -17.90 -1.30 -9.07
C HIS A 8 -17.94 -1.86 -7.65
N TYR A 9 -18.82 -1.35 -6.75
CA TYR A 9 -18.85 -1.77 -5.34
C TYR A 9 -20.24 -2.17 -4.87
N LEU A 10 -20.25 -3.12 -3.93
CA LEU A 10 -21.35 -3.39 -3.01
C LEU A 10 -20.83 -3.14 -1.59
N LEU A 11 -21.14 -1.97 -1.03
CA LEU A 11 -20.70 -1.54 0.29
C LEU A 11 -21.65 -2.07 1.35
N HIS A 12 -21.12 -2.74 2.38
CA HIS A 12 -21.86 -3.26 3.53
C HIS A 12 -21.48 -2.48 4.78
N TYR A 13 -22.45 -2.04 5.58
CA TYR A 13 -22.23 -1.21 6.77
C TYR A 13 -23.30 -1.41 7.84
N GLY A 14 -22.98 -1.04 9.09
CA GLY A 14 -23.90 -1.07 10.23
C GLY A 14 -24.87 0.11 10.22
N ALA A 15 -26.10 -0.09 10.75
CA ALA A 15 -27.02 1.01 10.99
C ALA A 15 -26.56 1.85 12.18
N GLY A 16 -26.65 3.17 12.08
CA GLY A 16 -26.27 4.13 13.12
C GLY A 16 -24.76 4.36 13.26
N THR A 17 -23.95 3.80 12.34
CA THR A 17 -22.50 3.93 12.37
C THR A 17 -22.01 5.19 11.64
N PRO A 18 -20.74 5.61 11.86
CA PRO A 18 -20.09 6.62 11.02
C PRO A 18 -20.09 6.27 9.53
N ALA A 19 -19.98 4.98 9.18
CA ALA A 19 -20.06 4.51 7.81
C ALA A 19 -21.41 4.81 7.16
N GLU A 20 -22.54 4.63 7.86
CA GLU A 20 -23.87 5.03 7.35
C GLU A 20 -23.95 6.53 7.09
N ARG A 21 -23.44 7.35 8.01
CA ARG A 21 -23.43 8.81 7.86
C ARG A 21 -22.65 9.27 6.62
N ASP A 22 -21.55 8.60 6.31
CA ASP A 22 -20.60 9.01 5.28
C ASP A 22 -20.67 8.14 4.00
N ILE A 23 -21.67 7.26 3.86
CA ILE A 23 -21.69 6.20 2.83
C ILE A 23 -21.58 6.73 1.40
N GLU A 24 -22.24 7.83 1.06
CA GLU A 24 -22.15 8.42 -0.29
C GLU A 24 -20.75 8.96 -0.58
N LYS A 25 -20.09 9.55 0.43
CA LYS A 25 -18.72 10.03 0.32
C LYS A 25 -17.72 8.87 0.16
N ILE A 26 -17.91 7.80 0.94
CA ILE A 26 -17.09 6.59 0.84
C ILE A 26 -17.24 5.98 -0.56
N ALA A 27 -18.47 5.82 -1.03
CA ALA A 27 -18.76 5.27 -2.35
C ALA A 27 -18.10 6.09 -3.48
N ALA A 28 -18.20 7.41 -3.43
CA ALA A 28 -17.57 8.28 -4.42
C ALA A 28 -16.03 8.20 -4.38
N LEU A 29 -15.45 8.08 -3.19
CA LEU A 29 -14.00 7.89 -3.01
C LEU A 29 -13.55 6.57 -3.64
N GLN A 30 -14.22 5.45 -3.30
CA GLN A 30 -13.82 4.12 -3.80
C GLN A 30 -13.97 4.01 -5.33
N GLU A 31 -15.02 4.56 -5.92
CA GLU A 31 -15.16 4.64 -7.39
C GLU A 31 -14.00 5.42 -8.04
N SER A 32 -13.57 6.51 -7.40
CA SER A 32 -12.40 7.28 -7.85
C SER A 32 -11.10 6.48 -7.73
N CYS A 33 -10.91 5.74 -6.63
CA CYS A 33 -9.77 4.87 -6.41
C CYS A 33 -9.72 3.76 -7.47
N PHE A 34 -10.83 3.05 -7.68
CA PHE A 34 -10.97 2.01 -8.70
C PHE A 34 -10.56 2.51 -10.08
N SER A 35 -11.17 3.62 -10.51
CA SER A 35 -10.91 4.22 -11.81
C SER A 35 -9.44 4.62 -11.98
N HIS A 36 -8.83 5.19 -10.94
CA HIS A 36 -7.44 5.61 -10.98
C HIS A 36 -6.47 4.41 -11.05
N ILE A 37 -6.69 3.39 -10.22
CA ILE A 37 -5.88 2.16 -10.22
C ILE A 37 -5.96 1.49 -11.61
N CYS A 38 -7.18 1.33 -12.13
CA CYS A 38 -7.40 0.76 -13.45
C CYS A 38 -6.69 1.54 -14.56
N ALA A 39 -6.75 2.88 -14.52
CA ALA A 39 -6.07 3.73 -15.50
C ALA A 39 -4.53 3.61 -15.44
N VAL A 40 -3.95 3.56 -14.24
CA VAL A 40 -2.49 3.41 -14.06
C VAL A 40 -2.03 2.02 -14.50
N LEU A 41 -2.75 0.98 -14.08
CA LEU A 41 -2.38 -0.41 -14.39
C LEU A 41 -2.84 -0.87 -15.77
N GLY A 42 -3.73 -0.10 -16.45
CA GLY A 42 -4.31 -0.48 -17.73
C GLY A 42 -5.15 -1.76 -17.62
N LEU A 43 -5.89 -1.90 -16.55
CA LEU A 43 -6.74 -3.06 -16.26
C LEU A 43 -8.22 -2.69 -16.43
N THR A 44 -9.04 -3.71 -16.68
CA THR A 44 -10.49 -3.58 -16.75
C THR A 44 -11.09 -4.81 -16.06
N PRO A 45 -11.16 -4.81 -14.71
CA PRO A 45 -11.79 -5.91 -13.97
C PRO A 45 -13.27 -6.03 -14.34
N ASP A 46 -13.76 -7.27 -14.37
CA ASP A 46 -15.15 -7.59 -14.71
C ASP A 46 -15.96 -8.05 -13.47
N PHE A 47 -15.45 -7.77 -12.28
CA PHE A 47 -16.11 -8.09 -11.02
C PHE A 47 -16.44 -6.84 -10.21
N LYS A 48 -17.39 -7.00 -9.30
CA LYS A 48 -17.76 -5.99 -8.32
C LYS A 48 -17.10 -6.33 -6.98
N ILE A 49 -16.55 -5.33 -6.30
CA ILE A 49 -15.92 -5.49 -4.98
C ILE A 49 -16.99 -5.43 -3.89
N GLU A 50 -17.08 -6.48 -3.07
CA GLU A 50 -17.86 -6.46 -1.83
C GLU A 50 -17.02 -5.83 -0.72
N TYR A 51 -17.40 -4.64 -0.28
CA TYR A 51 -16.62 -3.83 0.67
C TYR A 51 -17.33 -3.76 2.01
N PHE A 52 -16.75 -4.35 3.05
CA PHE A 52 -17.31 -4.42 4.40
C PHE A 52 -16.69 -3.33 5.29
N LEU A 53 -17.49 -2.36 5.69
CA LEU A 53 -17.09 -1.28 6.59
C LEU A 53 -17.32 -1.73 8.05
N CYS A 54 -16.23 -2.09 8.72
CA CYS A 54 -16.21 -2.61 10.08
C CYS A 54 -16.03 -1.49 11.11
N ASP A 55 -16.52 -1.72 12.33
CA ASP A 55 -16.52 -0.68 13.37
C ASP A 55 -15.18 -0.59 14.11
N SER A 56 -14.36 -1.66 14.10
CA SER A 56 -13.09 -1.65 14.84
C SER A 56 -12.01 -2.58 14.23
N PRO A 57 -10.71 -2.32 14.55
CA PRO A 57 -9.62 -3.21 14.15
C PRO A 57 -9.74 -4.65 14.70
N GLU A 58 -10.32 -4.81 15.90
CA GLU A 58 -10.54 -6.13 16.51
C GLU A 58 -11.61 -6.93 15.75
N GLU A 59 -12.60 -6.24 15.16
CA GLU A 59 -13.59 -6.90 14.32
C GLU A 59 -12.95 -7.43 13.04
N VAL A 60 -12.13 -6.61 12.38
CA VAL A 60 -11.41 -6.99 11.17
C VAL A 60 -10.43 -8.13 11.43
N GLY A 61 -9.64 -8.06 12.52
CA GLY A 61 -8.71 -9.12 12.91
C GLY A 61 -9.41 -10.47 13.13
N ARG A 62 -10.55 -10.48 13.83
CA ARG A 62 -11.35 -11.72 14.00
C ARG A 62 -11.86 -12.30 12.68
N ILE A 63 -12.21 -11.44 11.72
CA ILE A 63 -12.66 -11.89 10.39
C ILE A 63 -11.44 -12.41 9.59
N CYS A 64 -10.29 -11.78 9.70
CA CYS A 64 -9.03 -12.25 9.11
C CYS A 64 -8.58 -13.61 9.66
N GLY A 65 -8.91 -13.91 10.93
CA GLY A 65 -8.69 -15.21 11.55
C GLY A 65 -7.37 -15.37 12.32
N ASP A 66 -6.69 -14.26 12.64
CA ASP A 66 -5.47 -14.25 13.44
C ASP A 66 -5.63 -13.62 14.84
N ASP A 67 -6.83 -13.13 15.16
CA ASP A 67 -7.20 -12.48 16.43
C ASP A 67 -6.39 -11.21 16.77
N GLU A 68 -5.48 -10.78 15.90
CA GLU A 68 -4.75 -9.52 16.06
C GLU A 68 -5.52 -8.35 15.43
N PRO A 69 -5.54 -7.16 16.07
CA PRO A 69 -6.18 -5.99 15.50
C PRO A 69 -5.62 -5.65 14.11
N CYS A 70 -6.50 -5.48 13.12
CA CYS A 70 -6.14 -5.17 11.75
C CYS A 70 -7.03 -4.05 11.22
N ASN A 71 -6.45 -3.09 10.50
CA ASN A 71 -7.20 -1.96 9.97
C ASN A 71 -7.94 -2.27 8.66
N GLY A 72 -7.44 -3.22 7.88
CA GLY A 72 -8.08 -3.67 6.64
C GLY A 72 -7.33 -4.83 6.00
N PHE A 73 -8.02 -5.58 5.17
CA PHE A 73 -7.39 -6.59 4.31
C PHE A 73 -8.26 -6.91 3.09
N ALA A 74 -7.60 -7.32 2.03
CA ALA A 74 -8.21 -7.83 0.82
C ALA A 74 -8.39 -9.37 0.91
N ASP A 75 -9.65 -9.82 0.84
CA ASP A 75 -10.01 -11.24 0.83
C ASP A 75 -10.44 -11.66 -0.58
N LEU A 76 -9.60 -12.46 -1.20
CA LEU A 76 -9.83 -12.92 -2.57
C LEU A 76 -11.08 -13.82 -2.68
N PRO A 77 -11.82 -13.76 -3.80
CA PRO A 77 -11.44 -13.06 -5.03
C PRO A 77 -11.86 -11.59 -5.11
N SER A 78 -12.78 -11.09 -4.29
CA SER A 78 -13.41 -9.79 -4.51
C SER A 78 -13.94 -9.10 -3.26
N ARG A 79 -13.45 -9.44 -2.06
CA ARG A 79 -13.92 -8.83 -0.81
C ARG A 79 -12.83 -7.98 -0.17
N ILE A 80 -13.25 -6.89 0.46
CA ILE A 80 -12.42 -6.04 1.32
C ILE A 80 -13.13 -5.87 2.65
N TYR A 81 -12.37 -5.98 3.73
CA TYR A 81 -12.78 -5.62 5.07
C TYR A 81 -11.92 -4.46 5.54
N ALA A 82 -12.53 -3.36 5.97
CA ALA A 82 -11.79 -2.17 6.39
C ALA A 82 -12.50 -1.46 7.53
N VAL A 83 -11.74 -0.95 8.47
CA VAL A 83 -12.26 -0.16 9.59
C VAL A 83 -12.73 1.20 9.09
N TYR A 84 -13.95 1.57 9.48
CA TYR A 84 -14.46 2.92 9.30
C TYR A 84 -15.22 3.39 10.54
N ASN A 85 -14.55 4.19 11.35
CA ASN A 85 -15.14 4.84 12.52
C ASN A 85 -14.64 6.29 12.64
N ASP A 86 -14.97 7.00 13.73
CA ASP A 86 -14.56 8.40 13.89
C ASP A 86 -13.05 8.57 14.13
N ALA A 87 -12.32 7.53 14.55
CA ALA A 87 -10.88 7.55 14.80
C ALA A 87 -10.05 6.96 13.66
N VAL A 88 -10.56 5.90 13.03
CA VAL A 88 -9.86 5.14 11.99
C VAL A 88 -10.72 5.04 10.75
N GLN A 89 -10.19 5.46 9.61
CA GLN A 89 -10.87 5.45 8.32
C GLN A 89 -9.95 4.80 7.27
N CYS A 90 -9.97 3.46 7.21
CA CYS A 90 -9.13 2.67 6.30
C CYS A 90 -9.82 2.42 4.96
N VAL A 91 -10.39 3.47 4.37
CA VAL A 91 -10.94 3.47 3.01
C VAL A 91 -9.99 4.23 2.08
N GLY A 92 -9.94 3.84 0.84
CA GLY A 92 -9.08 4.46 -0.17
C GLY A 92 -8.42 3.45 -1.09
N PHE A 93 -7.14 3.62 -1.36
CA PHE A 93 -6.45 2.89 -2.42
C PHE A 93 -5.91 1.52 -2.00
N HIS A 94 -5.49 1.33 -0.76
CA HIS A 94 -4.60 0.23 -0.37
C HIS A 94 -5.15 -1.15 -0.74
N GLU A 95 -6.28 -1.53 -0.16
CA GLU A 95 -6.89 -2.85 -0.37
C GLU A 95 -7.46 -3.00 -1.79
N ASP A 96 -7.96 -1.90 -2.37
CA ASP A 96 -8.38 -1.87 -3.77
C ASP A 96 -7.21 -2.17 -4.71
N ALA A 97 -6.02 -1.61 -4.44
CA ALA A 97 -4.84 -1.85 -5.24
C ALA A 97 -4.44 -3.34 -5.23
N HIS A 98 -4.55 -4.01 -4.08
CA HIS A 98 -4.34 -5.45 -4.00
C HIS A 98 -5.35 -6.20 -4.87
N LEU A 99 -6.66 -6.04 -4.65
CA LEU A 99 -7.66 -6.78 -5.40
C LEU A 99 -7.57 -6.51 -6.91
N ILE A 100 -7.48 -5.26 -7.31
CA ILE A 100 -7.47 -4.88 -8.73
C ILE A 100 -6.19 -5.37 -9.41
N SER A 101 -5.03 -5.24 -8.77
CA SER A 101 -3.77 -5.70 -9.37
C SER A 101 -3.67 -7.23 -9.44
N PHE A 102 -4.29 -7.95 -8.51
CA PHE A 102 -4.29 -9.41 -8.47
C PHE A 102 -5.11 -10.05 -9.61
N VAL A 103 -5.96 -9.30 -10.30
CA VAL A 103 -6.55 -9.73 -11.59
C VAL A 103 -5.45 -9.96 -12.64
N HIS A 104 -4.40 -9.15 -12.61
CA HIS A 104 -3.28 -9.28 -13.54
C HIS A 104 -2.28 -10.35 -13.09
N ASN A 105 -1.84 -10.28 -11.85
CA ASN A 105 -0.95 -11.26 -11.22
C ASN A 105 -0.87 -11.04 -9.71
N ARG A 106 -0.58 -12.09 -8.96
CA ARG A 106 -0.29 -12.03 -7.53
C ARG A 106 1.17 -12.39 -7.29
N PRO A 107 2.09 -11.41 -7.31
CA PRO A 107 3.51 -11.66 -7.08
C PRO A 107 3.78 -12.27 -5.70
N ILE A 108 4.80 -13.12 -5.61
CA ILE A 108 5.22 -13.72 -4.32
C ILE A 108 6.02 -12.75 -3.44
N CYS A 109 6.42 -11.61 -3.98
CA CYS A 109 7.29 -10.62 -3.35
C CYS A 109 6.46 -9.53 -2.64
N PRO A 110 6.40 -9.51 -1.28
CA PRO A 110 5.61 -8.52 -0.55
C PRO A 110 6.04 -7.07 -0.85
N ALA A 111 7.34 -6.80 -0.99
CA ALA A 111 7.83 -5.47 -1.33
C ALA A 111 7.27 -4.93 -2.65
N VAL A 112 6.84 -5.79 -3.57
CA VAL A 112 6.22 -5.38 -4.84
C VAL A 112 4.71 -5.19 -4.67
N THR A 113 4.02 -6.06 -3.93
CA THR A 113 2.57 -5.95 -3.69
C THR A 113 2.24 -4.80 -2.77
N GLU A 114 2.91 -4.71 -1.62
CA GLU A 114 2.74 -3.60 -0.67
C GLU A 114 3.27 -2.28 -1.25
N GLY A 115 4.39 -2.34 -1.97
CA GLY A 115 4.94 -1.18 -2.67
C GLY A 115 3.96 -0.56 -3.67
N LEU A 116 3.18 -1.39 -4.39
CA LEU A 116 2.14 -0.90 -5.29
C LEU A 116 0.97 -0.26 -4.52
N ALA A 117 0.49 -0.88 -3.46
CA ALA A 117 -0.56 -0.33 -2.62
C ALA A 117 -0.12 1.02 -2.01
N MET A 118 1.09 1.09 -1.45
CA MET A 118 1.69 2.30 -0.91
C MET A 118 1.98 3.37 -1.96
N TYR A 119 2.26 2.99 -3.22
CA TYR A 119 2.36 3.94 -4.33
C TYR A 119 1.03 4.69 -4.52
N PHE A 120 -0.10 4.00 -4.44
CA PHE A 120 -1.41 4.64 -4.55
C PHE A 120 -1.78 5.45 -3.30
N ASP A 121 -1.48 4.97 -2.09
CA ASP A 121 -1.72 5.67 -0.83
C ASP A 121 -0.87 6.94 -0.69
N ARG A 122 0.33 6.98 -1.30
CA ARG A 122 1.28 8.10 -1.25
C ARG A 122 1.89 8.37 0.12
N LYS A 123 1.32 7.90 1.20
CA LYS A 123 1.65 8.31 2.56
C LYS A 123 1.63 7.15 3.53
N TRP A 124 2.49 7.24 4.53
CA TRP A 124 2.45 6.46 5.75
C TRP A 124 2.27 7.42 6.93
N TRP A 125 1.27 7.20 7.78
CA TRP A 125 0.91 8.11 8.89
C TRP A 125 0.80 9.59 8.48
N SER A 126 0.17 9.85 7.34
CA SER A 126 -0.02 11.17 6.74
C SER A 126 1.26 11.87 6.25
N ILE A 127 2.42 11.22 6.27
CA ILE A 127 3.70 11.70 5.77
C ILE A 127 4.06 10.93 4.49
N GLY A 128 4.63 11.62 3.50
CA GLY A 128 4.97 11.04 2.21
C GLY A 128 5.96 9.88 2.29
N ASN A 129 5.75 8.84 1.49
CA ASN A 129 6.65 7.67 1.46
C ASN A 129 8.10 8.05 1.17
N LEU A 130 8.31 9.02 0.26
CA LEU A 130 9.64 9.52 -0.08
C LEU A 130 10.30 10.26 1.09
N ASP A 131 9.51 11.01 1.88
CA ASP A 131 10.01 11.72 3.05
C ASP A 131 10.46 10.72 4.12
N TRP A 132 9.65 9.68 4.41
CA TRP A 132 10.04 8.59 5.30
C TRP A 132 11.33 7.91 4.83
N THR A 133 11.42 7.56 3.56
CA THR A 133 12.62 6.90 3.00
C THR A 133 13.86 7.78 3.12
N GLY A 134 13.74 9.08 2.86
CA GLY A 134 14.82 10.06 3.04
C GLY A 134 15.28 10.17 4.49
N TYR A 135 14.33 10.18 5.42
CA TYR A 135 14.60 10.18 6.86
C TYR A 135 15.33 8.90 7.30
N TYR A 136 14.91 7.72 6.83
CA TYR A 136 15.58 6.46 7.14
C TYR A 136 17.01 6.40 6.56
N LEU A 137 17.22 6.89 5.34
CA LEU A 137 18.58 7.02 4.78
C LEU A 137 19.48 7.94 5.60
N LYS A 138 18.94 9.05 6.11
CA LYS A 138 19.68 10.02 6.91
C LYS A 138 20.05 9.45 8.28
N THR A 139 19.13 8.69 8.90
CA THR A 139 19.29 8.17 10.27
C THR A 139 19.92 6.78 10.33
N GLY A 140 20.22 6.16 9.17
CA GLY A 140 20.81 4.82 9.12
C GLY A 140 19.82 3.67 9.34
N ARG A 141 18.50 3.97 9.29
CA ARG A 141 17.40 3.00 9.44
C ARG A 141 16.86 2.47 8.10
N TYR A 142 17.48 2.87 6.98
CA TYR A 142 17.07 2.45 5.66
C TYR A 142 17.31 0.96 5.43
N LEU A 143 16.29 0.28 4.93
CA LEU A 143 16.38 -1.11 4.50
C LEU A 143 16.56 -1.15 2.97
N PRO A 144 17.67 -1.73 2.47
CA PRO A 144 17.94 -1.78 1.04
C PRO A 144 16.87 -2.57 0.27
N MET A 145 16.39 -2.01 -0.84
CA MET A 145 15.31 -2.61 -1.63
C MET A 145 15.68 -3.98 -2.20
N ASP A 146 16.93 -4.20 -2.59
CA ASP A 146 17.40 -5.52 -3.05
C ASP A 146 17.31 -6.60 -1.96
N ARG A 147 17.33 -6.21 -0.67
CA ARG A 147 17.07 -7.10 0.47
C ARG A 147 15.57 -7.24 0.76
N LEU A 148 14.79 -6.15 0.66
CA LEU A 148 13.34 -6.17 0.85
C LEU A 148 12.59 -6.99 -0.20
N LEU A 149 13.20 -7.27 -1.35
CA LEU A 149 12.64 -8.19 -2.34
C LEU A 149 12.60 -9.65 -1.84
N ASP A 150 13.39 -10.01 -0.84
CA ASP A 150 13.27 -11.28 -0.14
C ASP A 150 12.10 -11.24 0.84
N ARG A 151 11.25 -12.27 0.77
CA ARG A 151 10.01 -12.34 1.58
C ARG A 151 10.30 -12.44 3.08
N GLU A 152 11.28 -13.25 3.47
CA GLU A 152 11.60 -13.47 4.90
C GLU A 152 12.15 -12.17 5.47
N PHE A 153 13.12 -11.56 4.79
CA PHE A 153 13.68 -10.27 5.20
C PHE A 153 12.62 -9.17 5.29
N PHE A 154 11.63 -9.14 4.38
CA PHE A 154 10.56 -8.15 4.43
C PHE A 154 9.74 -8.25 5.71
N PHE A 155 9.34 -9.47 6.11
CA PHE A 155 8.51 -9.71 7.30
C PHE A 155 9.30 -9.77 8.62
N GLU A 156 10.63 -9.82 8.58
CA GLU A 156 11.47 -9.66 9.77
C GLU A 156 11.48 -8.22 10.31
N HIS A 157 11.03 -7.25 9.48
CA HIS A 157 11.08 -5.83 9.80
C HIS A 157 9.66 -5.24 9.92
N ASP A 158 9.54 -4.21 10.77
CA ASP A 158 8.29 -3.51 10.98
C ASP A 158 7.79 -2.84 9.68
N CYS A 159 6.46 -2.86 9.48
CA CYS A 159 5.80 -2.25 8.32
C CYS A 159 6.04 -0.73 8.24
N ALA A 160 6.30 -0.07 9.38
CA ALA A 160 6.67 1.34 9.40
C ALA A 160 7.95 1.64 8.58
N PHE A 161 8.86 0.67 8.45
CA PHE A 161 10.04 0.80 7.60
C PHE A 161 9.79 0.27 6.19
N THR A 162 9.26 -0.95 6.09
CA THR A 162 9.18 -1.68 4.82
C THR A 162 8.19 -1.05 3.84
N TYR A 163 7.02 -0.61 4.33
CA TYR A 163 5.94 -0.08 3.49
C TYR A 163 6.29 1.24 2.80
N PRO A 164 6.72 2.31 3.52
CA PRO A 164 7.06 3.56 2.85
C PRO A 164 8.26 3.44 1.93
N ILE A 165 9.27 2.62 2.26
CA ILE A 165 10.42 2.37 1.38
C ILE A 165 9.96 1.69 0.09
N ALA A 166 9.15 0.64 0.18
CA ALA A 166 8.62 -0.07 -0.98
C ALA A 166 7.71 0.82 -1.83
N GLY A 167 6.88 1.66 -1.20
CA GLY A 167 6.01 2.62 -1.88
C GLY A 167 6.79 3.70 -2.63
N ALA A 168 7.84 4.27 -2.01
CA ALA A 168 8.71 5.25 -2.66
C ALA A 168 9.52 4.64 -3.81
N PHE A 169 9.98 3.40 -3.65
CA PHE A 169 10.68 2.68 -4.73
C PHE A 169 9.76 2.39 -5.92
N THR A 170 8.52 1.99 -5.67
CA THR A 170 7.52 1.77 -6.71
C THR A 170 7.21 3.07 -7.47
N ASP A 171 7.03 4.18 -6.76
CA ASP A 171 6.82 5.49 -7.38
C ASP A 171 8.02 5.92 -8.25
N TRP A 172 9.24 5.67 -7.76
CA TRP A 172 10.47 5.92 -8.53
C TRP A 172 10.55 5.04 -9.79
N LEU A 173 10.25 3.74 -9.70
CA LEU A 173 10.25 2.85 -10.87
C LEU A 173 9.25 3.31 -11.93
N LEU A 174 8.02 3.66 -11.51
CA LEU A 174 6.98 4.15 -12.41
C LEU A 174 7.37 5.50 -13.04
N THR A 175 8.01 6.38 -12.28
CA THR A 175 8.46 7.70 -12.75
C THR A 175 9.62 7.61 -13.72
N VAL A 176 10.63 6.80 -13.43
CA VAL A 176 11.89 6.73 -14.21
C VAL A 176 11.79 5.80 -15.40
N TYR A 177 11.15 4.64 -15.22
CA TYR A 177 11.10 3.60 -16.25
C TYR A 177 9.75 3.47 -16.93
N GLY A 178 8.70 4.09 -16.37
CA GLY A 178 7.36 4.08 -16.92
C GLY A 178 6.53 2.84 -16.54
N ARG A 179 5.22 2.99 -16.70
CA ARG A 179 4.24 1.99 -16.29
C ARG A 179 4.34 0.67 -17.07
N GLU A 180 4.76 0.71 -18.33
CA GLU A 180 4.83 -0.49 -19.16
C GLU A 180 5.86 -1.49 -18.63
N ARG A 181 7.07 -1.00 -18.25
CA ARG A 181 8.10 -1.85 -17.63
C ARG A 181 7.68 -2.32 -16.24
N TYR A 182 7.02 -1.45 -15.47
CA TYR A 182 6.51 -1.87 -14.17
C TYR A 182 5.48 -3.01 -14.29
N ARG A 183 4.55 -2.92 -15.24
CA ARG A 183 3.56 -3.96 -15.51
C ARG A 183 4.22 -5.26 -16.00
N GLU A 184 5.23 -5.18 -16.87
CA GLU A 184 6.00 -6.33 -17.33
C GLU A 184 6.64 -7.08 -16.15
N MET A 185 7.27 -6.35 -15.22
CA MET A 185 7.82 -6.92 -13.98
C MET A 185 6.72 -7.51 -13.09
N TYR A 186 5.67 -6.74 -12.82
CA TYR A 186 4.57 -7.13 -11.93
C TYR A 186 3.82 -8.38 -12.43
N ALA A 187 3.74 -8.57 -13.75
CA ALA A 187 3.10 -9.75 -14.37
C ALA A 187 3.83 -11.07 -14.07
N GLN A 188 5.02 -11.03 -13.50
CA GLN A 188 5.81 -12.24 -13.22
C GLN A 188 5.51 -12.78 -11.82
N PRO A 189 5.44 -14.11 -11.63
CA PRO A 189 5.26 -14.71 -10.30
C PRO A 189 6.35 -14.29 -9.30
N ASN A 190 7.59 -14.15 -9.78
CA ASN A 190 8.72 -13.64 -9.00
C ASN A 190 9.31 -12.39 -9.67
N PRO A 191 8.85 -11.18 -9.32
CA PRO A 191 9.34 -9.93 -9.90
C PRO A 191 10.84 -9.70 -9.71
N ALA A 192 11.38 -10.06 -8.55
CA ALA A 192 12.80 -9.88 -8.25
C ALA A 192 13.72 -10.59 -9.28
N ALA A 193 13.31 -11.78 -9.74
CA ALA A 193 14.09 -12.58 -10.68
C ALA A 193 14.18 -11.97 -12.09
N VAL A 194 13.26 -11.06 -12.45
CA VAL A 194 13.18 -10.47 -13.80
C VAL A 194 13.57 -9.00 -13.86
N MET A 195 13.86 -8.37 -12.72
CA MET A 195 14.22 -6.94 -12.68
C MET A 195 15.37 -6.58 -13.61
N GLU A 196 16.42 -7.42 -13.66
CA GLU A 196 17.55 -7.16 -14.53
C GLU A 196 17.17 -7.22 -16.02
N GLN A 197 16.33 -8.16 -16.41
CA GLN A 197 15.81 -8.27 -17.77
C GLN A 197 14.94 -7.07 -18.15
N VAL A 198 14.05 -6.64 -17.24
CA VAL A 198 13.07 -5.57 -17.50
C VAL A 198 13.71 -4.19 -17.46
N TYR A 199 14.55 -3.91 -16.47
CA TYR A 199 15.13 -2.59 -16.24
C TYR A 199 16.55 -2.42 -16.76
N GLY A 200 17.22 -3.53 -17.15
CA GLY A 200 18.62 -3.51 -17.59
C GLY A 200 19.63 -3.32 -16.46
N LYS A 201 19.19 -3.52 -15.20
CA LYS A 201 20.00 -3.33 -13.98
C LYS A 201 19.65 -4.38 -12.94
N SER A 202 20.64 -4.89 -12.23
CA SER A 202 20.40 -5.79 -11.11
C SER A 202 19.61 -5.07 -9.98
N PRO A 203 18.91 -5.82 -9.11
CA PRO A 203 18.23 -5.23 -7.95
C PRO A 203 19.13 -4.32 -7.10
N ALA A 204 20.38 -4.73 -6.85
CA ALA A 204 21.35 -3.92 -6.12
C ALA A 204 21.73 -2.61 -6.84
N ALA A 205 21.86 -2.64 -8.18
CA ALA A 205 22.11 -1.44 -8.96
C ALA A 205 20.87 -0.50 -8.98
N LEU A 206 19.67 -1.06 -9.05
CA LEU A 206 18.42 -0.29 -8.93
C LEU A 206 18.31 0.36 -7.54
N ASN A 207 18.65 -0.39 -6.47
CA ASN A 207 18.67 0.17 -5.12
C ASN A 207 19.67 1.34 -5.01
N ALA A 208 20.88 1.21 -5.55
CA ALA A 208 21.87 2.29 -5.50
C ALA A 208 21.41 3.56 -6.25
N ASP A 209 20.76 3.39 -7.41
CA ASP A 209 20.19 4.52 -8.15
C ASP A 209 19.01 5.17 -7.39
N PHE A 210 18.18 4.35 -6.77
CA PHE A 210 17.07 4.83 -5.95
C PHE A 210 17.56 5.61 -4.73
N GLU A 211 18.57 5.10 -4.01
CA GLU A 211 19.19 5.86 -2.90
C GLU A 211 19.75 7.21 -3.38
N ALA A 212 20.42 7.23 -4.55
CA ALA A 212 20.93 8.46 -5.13
C ALA A 212 19.79 9.45 -5.46
N TYR A 213 18.66 8.94 -5.97
CA TYR A 213 17.46 9.74 -6.22
C TYR A 213 16.87 10.29 -4.93
N VAL A 214 16.67 9.47 -3.90
CA VAL A 214 16.11 9.89 -2.60
C VAL A 214 16.96 10.99 -1.97
N ARG A 215 18.30 10.92 -2.08
CA ARG A 215 19.23 11.93 -1.53
C ARG A 215 19.11 13.32 -2.20
N LEU A 216 18.39 13.46 -3.30
CA LEU A 216 18.09 14.76 -3.91
C LEU A 216 17.02 15.54 -3.13
N PHE A 217 16.23 14.85 -2.31
CA PHE A 217 15.16 15.45 -1.50
C PHE A 217 15.64 15.65 -0.06
N ARG A 218 15.06 16.64 0.60
CA ARG A 218 15.39 16.96 1.98
C ARG A 218 14.11 17.15 2.76
N THR A 219 14.07 16.57 3.94
CA THR A 219 13.07 16.85 4.97
C THR A 219 13.53 18.02 5.82
N ASP A 220 12.60 18.79 6.38
CA ASP A 220 12.92 19.81 7.37
C ASP A 220 12.98 19.21 8.79
N GLU A 221 13.60 19.94 9.73
CA GLU A 221 13.77 19.46 11.10
C GLU A 221 12.45 19.23 11.84
N ALA A 222 11.42 20.01 11.56
CA ALA A 222 10.10 19.85 12.20
C ALA A 222 9.41 18.57 11.73
N LEU A 223 9.52 18.24 10.44
CA LEU A 223 9.00 17.00 9.87
C LEU A 223 9.76 15.80 10.44
N GLU A 224 11.08 15.87 10.54
CA GLU A 224 11.91 14.80 11.11
C GLU A 224 11.57 14.55 12.60
N ALA A 225 11.40 15.62 13.38
CA ALA A 225 10.99 15.50 14.78
C ALA A 225 9.60 14.84 14.92
N ARG A 226 8.67 15.15 13.99
CA ARG A 226 7.36 14.48 13.96
C ARG A 226 7.47 13.01 13.60
N MET A 227 8.32 12.64 12.65
CA MET A 227 8.57 11.24 12.28
C MET A 227 9.11 10.44 13.47
N GLU A 228 10.11 10.97 14.18
CA GLU A 228 10.67 10.33 15.36
C GLU A 228 9.62 10.15 16.46
N GLU A 229 8.77 11.16 16.67
CA GLU A 229 7.70 11.08 17.67
C GLU A 229 6.66 10.02 17.29
N LEU A 230 6.29 9.89 16.01
CA LEU A 230 5.37 8.86 15.54
C LEU A 230 5.95 7.46 15.74
N LEU A 231 7.21 7.21 15.36
CA LEU A 231 7.88 5.92 15.59
C LEU A 231 7.87 5.56 17.09
N ARG A 232 8.15 6.53 17.95
CA ARG A 232 8.14 6.33 19.39
C ARG A 232 6.74 6.03 19.95
N GLN A 233 5.70 6.70 19.45
CA GLN A 233 4.29 6.49 19.86
C GLN A 233 3.79 5.11 19.50
N GLU A 234 4.19 4.61 18.33
CA GLU A 234 3.83 3.28 17.83
C GLU A 234 4.75 2.17 18.36
N GLY A 235 5.76 2.51 19.20
CA GLY A 235 6.66 1.54 19.79
C GLY A 235 7.62 0.88 18.78
N VAL A 236 7.84 1.53 17.65
CA VAL A 236 8.75 1.03 16.60
C VAL A 236 10.19 1.29 17.03
N GLU A 237 10.89 0.24 17.42
CA GLU A 237 12.30 0.29 17.77
C GLU A 237 13.17 0.20 16.50
N ALA A 238 14.29 0.95 16.50
CA ALA A 238 15.24 1.01 15.40
C ALA A 238 16.24 -0.15 15.43
#